data_f93ebc9ed3c6ef53815a9433da20c579
#
_entry.id   f93ebc9ed3c6ef53815a9433da20c579
#
_cell.length_a   1.000
_cell.length_b   1.000
_cell.length_c   1.000
_cell.angle_alpha   90.00
_cell.angle_beta   90.00
_cell.angle_gamma   90.00
#
_symmetry.space_group_name_H-M   'P 1'
#
loop_
_entity.id
_entity.type
_entity.pdbx_description
1 polymer ?
#
loop_
_entity_poly.entity_id
_entity_poly.type
_entity_poly.pdbx_seq_one_letter_code
_entity_poly.pdbx_strand_id
1 'polypeptide(L)'
;MENKFSRRDILKSSAGFAGLGMMGHRFEEADKQAGLDLKGKVHHSACRWCYQDIPFEELVMNAKKIGLQSIELTGPEEWEILKKHDMTAAIGWGKYPEGMGLPNFFNKVANHDALVGFYEDLIPRAAKAGVKNLITFSGNRNGMSDEQGLMNCKKGLQRIMKTAERHDVTISMELLNSKVNHKDYQADHTEWGAVLCEMVGSDKFKLLYDIYHMQIMEGDVIATIKKNYQYISHYHTGGVPGRNEIDETQELQYAAIVRAIYDTGYKGFIGQEFVPARKDKMASLEQAVKICDI
;
A
#
# COMPACT_ATOMS: atom_id res chain seq x y z
N MET A 1 -14.88 -43.13 52.40
CA MET A 1 -16.14 -42.49 52.82
C MET A 1 -16.43 -41.33 51.88
N GLU A 2 -17.39 -41.60 51.04
CA GLU A 2 -17.93 -40.63 50.07
C GLU A 2 -18.77 -39.59 50.79
N ASN A 3 -18.72 -38.32 50.35
CA ASN A 3 -19.82 -37.39 50.54
C ASN A 3 -20.06 -36.58 49.25
N LYS A 4 -21.12 -36.97 48.60
CA LYS A 4 -21.73 -36.32 47.46
C LYS A 4 -22.51 -35.10 47.97
N PHE A 5 -22.27 -33.90 47.42
CA PHE A 5 -23.22 -32.80 47.51
C PHE A 5 -23.99 -32.70 46.19
N SER A 6 -25.34 -32.77 46.32
CA SER A 6 -26.32 -32.80 45.25
C SER A 6 -26.73 -31.36 44.83
N ARG A 7 -26.99 -31.21 43.55
CA ARG A 7 -27.38 -29.95 42.86
C ARG A 7 -28.81 -29.44 43.20
N ARG A 8 -29.38 -29.83 44.35
CA ARG A 8 -30.80 -29.53 44.65
C ARG A 8 -31.07 -28.56 45.83
N ASP A 9 -30.07 -28.01 46.46
CA ASP A 9 -30.25 -27.25 47.70
C ASP A 9 -30.08 -25.73 47.61
N ILE A 10 -30.12 -25.15 46.39
CA ILE A 10 -30.11 -23.71 46.21
C ILE A 10 -31.37 -23.27 45.47
N LEU A 11 -32.53 -23.47 46.05
CA LEU A 11 -33.79 -22.87 45.69
C LEU A 11 -34.73 -22.88 46.89
N LYS A 12 -34.65 -21.87 47.73
CA LYS A 12 -35.75 -21.39 48.59
C LYS A 12 -35.27 -20.32 49.58
N SER A 13 -35.57 -19.11 49.26
CA SER A 13 -36.02 -18.02 50.16
C SER A 13 -35.83 -16.70 49.38
N SER A 14 -36.69 -15.94 49.15
CA SER A 14 -38.13 -15.66 49.37
C SER A 14 -38.26 -14.17 49.09
N ALA A 15 -39.18 -13.92 48.25
CA ALA A 15 -40.13 -12.83 48.14
C ALA A 15 -39.97 -11.55 48.99
N GLY A 16 -40.13 -10.42 48.30
CA GLY A 16 -40.85 -9.26 48.80
C GLY A 16 -40.07 -7.97 48.81
N PHE A 17 -40.23 -7.01 47.93
CA PHE A 17 -41.14 -5.89 48.02
C PHE A 17 -41.02 -4.95 46.81
N ALA A 18 -42.12 -4.47 46.39
CA ALA A 18 -42.29 -3.58 45.25
C ALA A 18 -41.85 -2.14 45.56
N GLY A 19 -41.49 -1.42 44.48
CA GLY A 19 -41.41 0.04 44.54
C GLY A 19 -40.79 0.69 43.31
N LEU A 20 -41.64 1.14 42.39
CA LEU A 20 -41.47 2.17 41.36
C LEU A 20 -40.14 2.88 41.20
N GLY A 21 -39.69 2.96 39.93
CA GLY A 21 -38.70 3.93 39.46
C GLY A 21 -38.31 3.64 38.03
N MET A 22 -39.16 3.98 37.05
CA MET A 22 -38.78 4.09 35.65
C MET A 22 -37.70 5.16 35.51
N MET A 23 -36.51 4.79 35.13
CA MET A 23 -35.59 5.62 34.38
C MET A 23 -34.83 4.69 33.42
N GLY A 24 -35.28 4.72 32.17
CA GLY A 24 -34.62 4.02 31.09
C GLY A 24 -33.25 4.62 30.83
N HIS A 25 -32.23 3.97 31.32
CA HIS A 25 -30.87 4.11 30.75
C HIS A 25 -30.78 3.09 29.61
N ARG A 26 -31.01 3.57 28.40
CA ARG A 26 -30.43 2.91 27.21
C ARG A 26 -28.93 2.89 27.41
N PHE A 27 -28.41 1.74 27.79
CA PHE A 27 -27.02 1.45 27.52
C PHE A 27 -26.88 1.36 25.99
N GLU A 28 -26.45 2.44 25.34
CA GLU A 28 -25.73 2.34 24.10
C GLU A 28 -24.45 1.56 24.44
N GLU A 29 -24.49 0.24 24.26
CA GLU A 29 -23.29 -0.54 24.04
C GLU A 29 -22.69 0.01 22.74
N ALA A 30 -21.81 1.01 22.87
CA ALA A 30 -20.86 1.34 21.86
C ALA A 30 -19.99 0.09 21.70
N ASP A 31 -20.27 -0.62 20.63
CA ASP A 31 -19.47 -1.72 20.12
C ASP A 31 -18.07 -1.14 19.76
N LYS A 32 -17.25 -0.90 20.76
CA LYS A 32 -15.81 -0.67 20.60
C LYS A 32 -15.23 -2.01 20.22
N GLN A 33 -15.42 -2.38 18.97
CA GLN A 33 -14.63 -3.43 18.36
C GLN A 33 -13.19 -2.95 18.45
N ALA A 34 -12.45 -3.48 19.44
CA ALA A 34 -11.07 -3.14 19.67
C ALA A 34 -10.31 -3.49 18.38
N GLY A 35 -9.77 -2.49 17.69
CA GLY A 35 -8.85 -2.69 16.58
C GLY A 35 -7.65 -3.54 17.01
N LEU A 36 -6.86 -4.03 16.06
CA LEU A 36 -5.62 -4.73 16.38
C LEU A 36 -4.73 -3.85 17.25
N ASP A 37 -4.13 -4.45 18.28
CA ASP A 37 -3.08 -3.82 19.08
C ASP A 37 -1.76 -3.90 18.31
N LEU A 38 -1.54 -2.93 17.42
CA LEU A 38 -0.34 -2.81 16.59
C LEU A 38 0.78 -2.11 17.36
N LYS A 39 2.03 -2.55 17.13
CA LYS A 39 3.23 -1.98 17.76
C LYS A 39 3.53 -0.54 17.32
N GLY A 40 2.92 -0.09 16.20
CA GLY A 40 3.00 1.28 15.71
C GLY A 40 4.36 1.71 15.16
N LYS A 41 5.27 0.75 14.86
CA LYS A 41 6.59 1.05 14.29
C LYS A 41 6.57 1.30 12.80
N VAL A 42 5.58 0.73 12.10
CA VAL A 42 5.36 0.89 10.67
C VAL A 42 3.91 1.30 10.42
N HIS A 43 3.69 2.05 9.35
CA HIS A 43 2.35 2.40 8.88
C HIS A 43 1.90 1.38 7.84
N HIS A 44 0.63 1.01 7.89
CA HIS A 44 0.07 0.00 7.00
C HIS A 44 -0.91 0.61 6.00
N SER A 45 -0.84 0.13 4.77
CA SER A 45 -1.74 0.47 3.67
C SER A 45 -2.19 -0.78 2.92
N ALA A 46 -3.21 -0.67 2.08
CA ALA A 46 -3.64 -1.74 1.18
C ALA A 46 -4.01 -1.16 -0.20
N CYS A 47 -3.64 -1.87 -1.26
CA CYS A 47 -3.95 -1.47 -2.62
C CYS A 47 -5.40 -1.72 -2.98
N ARG A 48 -6.11 -0.69 -3.40
CA ARG A 48 -7.54 -0.72 -3.76
C ARG A 48 -7.88 -1.80 -4.78
N TRP A 49 -7.05 -1.98 -5.79
CA TRP A 49 -7.34 -2.91 -6.89
C TRP A 49 -7.39 -4.38 -6.47
N CYS A 50 -6.76 -4.77 -5.36
CA CYS A 50 -6.81 -6.13 -4.82
C CYS A 50 -8.18 -6.48 -4.20
N TYR A 51 -9.03 -5.48 -3.94
CA TYR A 51 -10.32 -5.59 -3.23
C TYR A 51 -11.46 -4.92 -4.00
N GLN A 52 -11.44 -4.94 -5.34
CA GLN A 52 -12.42 -4.23 -6.18
C GLN A 52 -13.86 -4.73 -6.02
N ASP A 53 -14.05 -5.96 -5.59
CA ASP A 53 -15.35 -6.57 -5.30
C ASP A 53 -15.99 -6.10 -3.98
N ILE A 54 -15.23 -5.40 -3.13
CA ILE A 54 -15.73 -4.76 -1.91
C ILE A 54 -16.05 -3.29 -2.22
N PRO A 55 -17.25 -2.78 -1.88
CA PRO A 55 -17.55 -1.36 -2.00
C PRO A 55 -16.50 -0.49 -1.29
N PHE A 56 -16.08 0.62 -1.91
CA PHE A 56 -14.89 1.35 -1.45
C PHE A 56 -14.99 1.84 -0.01
N GLU A 57 -16.10 2.46 0.37
CA GLU A 57 -16.29 2.96 1.76
C GLU A 57 -16.35 1.82 2.78
N GLU A 58 -16.88 0.65 2.40
CA GLU A 58 -16.86 -0.56 3.24
C GLU A 58 -15.43 -1.07 3.42
N LEU A 59 -14.62 -1.11 2.36
CA LEU A 59 -13.19 -1.45 2.45
C LEU A 59 -12.45 -0.50 3.39
N VAL A 60 -12.68 0.81 3.26
CA VAL A 60 -12.07 1.84 4.12
C VAL A 60 -12.42 1.59 5.60
N MET A 61 -13.69 1.36 5.92
CA MET A 61 -14.13 1.09 7.30
C MET A 61 -13.52 -0.19 7.86
N ASN A 62 -13.46 -1.26 7.07
CA ASN A 62 -12.88 -2.53 7.51
C ASN A 62 -11.36 -2.43 7.67
N ALA A 63 -10.67 -1.78 6.75
CA ALA A 63 -9.23 -1.53 6.85
C ALA A 63 -8.89 -0.69 8.10
N LYS A 64 -9.68 0.35 8.41
CA LYS A 64 -9.52 1.15 9.62
C LYS A 64 -9.66 0.31 10.89
N LYS A 65 -10.61 -0.64 10.94
CA LYS A 65 -10.77 -1.58 12.08
C LYS A 65 -9.56 -2.48 12.26
N ILE A 66 -8.90 -2.89 11.18
CA ILE A 66 -7.65 -3.66 11.20
C ILE A 66 -6.47 -2.79 11.67
N GLY A 67 -6.59 -1.46 11.64
CA GLY A 67 -5.53 -0.54 12.03
C GLY A 67 -4.73 0.05 10.88
N LEU A 68 -5.17 -0.11 9.62
CA LEU A 68 -4.56 0.58 8.50
C LEU A 68 -4.86 2.08 8.56
N GLN A 69 -3.92 2.87 8.10
CA GLN A 69 -4.06 4.32 8.00
C GLN A 69 -4.24 4.78 6.54
N SER A 70 -4.16 3.86 5.58
CA SER A 70 -4.23 4.16 4.17
C SER A 70 -4.90 3.05 3.35
N ILE A 71 -5.66 3.46 2.32
CA ILE A 71 -5.94 2.66 1.14
C ILE A 71 -5.32 3.38 -0.04
N GLU A 72 -4.50 2.71 -0.80
CA GLU A 72 -3.68 3.31 -1.84
C GLU A 72 -4.01 2.85 -3.25
N LEU A 73 -3.32 3.43 -4.24
CA LEU A 73 -3.64 3.34 -5.65
C LEU A 73 -5.09 3.78 -5.90
N THR A 74 -5.47 4.86 -5.22
CA THR A 74 -6.76 5.54 -5.31
C THR A 74 -6.62 6.87 -6.03
N GLY A 75 -7.70 7.32 -6.66
CA GLY A 75 -7.77 8.58 -7.41
C GLY A 75 -8.40 9.72 -6.61
N PRO A 76 -8.41 10.95 -7.20
CA PRO A 76 -8.92 12.15 -6.52
C PRO A 76 -10.36 12.05 -5.99
N GLU A 77 -11.21 11.27 -6.63
CA GLU A 77 -12.61 11.08 -6.19
C GLU A 77 -12.69 10.23 -4.91
N GLU A 78 -11.75 9.30 -4.74
CA GLU A 78 -11.67 8.41 -3.58
C GLU A 78 -10.96 9.09 -2.39
N TRP A 79 -10.10 10.09 -2.62
CA TRP A 79 -9.35 10.77 -1.56
C TRP A 79 -10.26 11.50 -0.57
N GLU A 80 -11.38 12.07 -1.02
CA GLU A 80 -12.36 12.71 -0.13
C GLU A 80 -13.06 11.69 0.79
N ILE A 81 -13.30 10.46 0.29
CA ILE A 81 -13.84 9.37 1.11
C ILE A 81 -12.82 8.96 2.18
N LEU A 82 -11.55 8.78 1.79
CA LEU A 82 -10.49 8.46 2.76
C LEU A 82 -10.41 9.52 3.87
N LYS A 83 -10.38 10.79 3.48
CA LYS A 83 -10.32 11.91 4.43
C LYS A 83 -11.51 11.95 5.39
N LYS A 84 -12.72 11.65 4.93
CA LYS A 84 -13.93 11.54 5.78
C LYS A 84 -13.76 10.51 6.89
N HIS A 85 -12.94 9.48 6.67
CA HIS A 85 -12.65 8.42 7.62
C HIS A 85 -11.29 8.58 8.33
N ASP A 86 -10.66 9.77 8.30
CA ASP A 86 -9.31 10.05 8.83
C ASP A 86 -8.25 9.08 8.30
N MET A 87 -8.33 8.74 7.02
CA MET A 87 -7.36 7.93 6.29
C MET A 87 -6.78 8.72 5.13
N THR A 88 -5.68 8.23 4.56
CA THR A 88 -5.00 8.84 3.42
C THR A 88 -4.78 7.83 2.29
N ALA A 89 -4.28 8.29 1.14
CA ALA A 89 -3.66 7.45 0.13
C ALA A 89 -2.14 7.53 0.29
N ALA A 90 -1.48 6.44 0.70
CA ALA A 90 -0.02 6.38 0.83
C ALA A 90 0.67 6.65 -0.51
N ILE A 91 0.09 6.13 -1.59
CA ILE A 91 0.41 6.47 -2.97
C ILE A 91 -0.87 6.60 -3.77
N GLY A 92 -1.00 7.71 -4.49
CA GLY A 92 -2.14 8.01 -5.34
C GLY A 92 -1.87 7.71 -6.81
N TRP A 93 -2.96 7.66 -7.58
CA TRP A 93 -2.90 7.57 -9.03
C TRP A 93 -3.99 8.44 -9.66
N GLY A 94 -4.07 8.49 -10.97
CA GLY A 94 -5.15 9.14 -11.69
C GLY A 94 -5.49 8.40 -12.98
N LYS A 95 -6.59 8.76 -13.59
CA LYS A 95 -6.96 8.21 -14.89
C LYS A 95 -6.00 8.77 -15.95
N TYR A 96 -5.12 7.92 -16.43
CA TYR A 96 -4.12 8.29 -17.44
C TYR A 96 -4.78 8.76 -18.74
N PRO A 97 -4.07 9.59 -19.53
CA PRO A 97 -4.51 9.98 -20.87
C PRO A 97 -4.77 8.76 -21.76
N GLU A 98 -5.61 8.90 -22.76
CA GLU A 98 -5.95 7.84 -23.68
C GLU A 98 -4.71 7.22 -24.34
N GLY A 99 -4.71 5.91 -24.46
CA GLY A 99 -3.58 5.14 -24.99
C GLY A 99 -2.39 5.00 -24.06
N MET A 100 -2.43 5.59 -22.86
CA MET A 100 -1.38 5.49 -21.85
C MET A 100 -1.75 4.55 -20.72
N GLY A 101 -0.75 3.90 -20.18
CA GLY A 101 -0.86 2.92 -19.13
C GLY A 101 0.47 2.21 -18.97
N LEU A 102 0.53 1.22 -18.09
CA LEU A 102 1.74 0.52 -17.69
C LEU A 102 2.71 0.16 -18.85
N PRO A 103 2.25 -0.39 -20.02
CA PRO A 103 3.15 -0.74 -21.12
C PRO A 103 3.57 0.46 -21.99
N ASN A 104 2.94 1.61 -21.83
CA ASN A 104 3.09 2.75 -22.74
C ASN A 104 3.21 4.07 -21.98
N PHE A 105 4.41 4.37 -21.46
CA PHE A 105 4.60 5.48 -20.52
C PHE A 105 5.85 6.32 -20.79
N PHE A 106 6.66 6.68 -19.78
CA PHE A 106 7.74 7.68 -19.86
C PHE A 106 8.93 7.32 -20.75
N ASN A 107 9.18 6.04 -21.05
CA ASN A 107 10.24 5.66 -21.98
C ASN A 107 9.93 6.00 -23.44
N LYS A 108 8.68 6.38 -23.76
CA LYS A 108 8.27 6.83 -25.09
C LYS A 108 8.15 8.36 -25.14
N VAL A 109 9.06 9.00 -25.86
CA VAL A 109 9.11 10.47 -25.98
C VAL A 109 7.80 11.06 -26.51
N ALA A 110 7.11 10.36 -27.41
CA ALA A 110 5.83 10.79 -27.97
C ALA A 110 4.71 10.94 -26.91
N ASN A 111 4.85 10.31 -25.75
CA ASN A 111 3.88 10.38 -24.66
C ASN A 111 4.13 11.57 -23.70
N HIS A 112 5.31 12.19 -23.77
CA HIS A 112 5.74 13.14 -22.74
C HIS A 112 4.80 14.30 -22.56
N ASP A 113 4.32 14.94 -23.65
CA ASP A 113 3.47 16.13 -23.54
C ASP A 113 2.16 15.81 -22.81
N ALA A 114 1.52 14.69 -23.13
CA ALA A 114 0.29 14.26 -22.46
C ALA A 114 0.55 13.84 -21.00
N LEU A 115 1.64 13.09 -20.73
CA LEU A 115 2.01 12.71 -19.36
C LEU A 115 2.38 13.93 -18.51
N VAL A 116 3.11 14.87 -19.06
CA VAL A 116 3.45 16.13 -18.36
C VAL A 116 2.19 16.89 -18.00
N GLY A 117 1.28 17.11 -18.95
CA GLY A 117 0.00 17.77 -18.67
C GLY A 117 -0.82 17.06 -17.61
N PHE A 118 -0.85 15.73 -17.64
CA PHE A 118 -1.52 14.91 -16.64
C PHE A 118 -0.94 15.08 -15.23
N TYR A 119 0.39 15.00 -15.06
CA TYR A 119 1.01 15.15 -13.75
C TYR A 119 0.98 16.59 -13.24
N GLU A 120 1.07 17.59 -14.13
CA GLU A 120 0.94 19.00 -13.78
C GLU A 120 -0.46 19.35 -13.21
N ASP A 121 -1.52 18.64 -13.64
CA ASP A 121 -2.87 18.72 -13.03
C ASP A 121 -2.96 17.89 -11.74
N LEU A 122 -2.45 16.64 -11.74
CA LEU A 122 -2.65 15.72 -10.64
C LEU A 122 -1.84 16.08 -9.39
N ILE A 123 -0.60 16.56 -9.54
CA ILE A 123 0.30 16.88 -8.42
C ILE A 123 -0.30 17.92 -7.47
N PRO A 124 -0.81 19.09 -7.92
CA PRO A 124 -1.47 20.05 -7.03
C PRO A 124 -2.70 19.48 -6.32
N ARG A 125 -3.48 18.62 -7.00
CA ARG A 125 -4.66 17.97 -6.44
C ARG A 125 -4.26 16.97 -5.34
N ALA A 126 -3.23 16.18 -5.57
CA ALA A 126 -2.66 15.25 -4.58
C ALA A 126 -2.18 16.01 -3.32
N ALA A 127 -1.40 17.08 -3.50
CA ALA A 127 -0.92 17.92 -2.41
C ALA A 127 -2.08 18.50 -1.57
N LYS A 128 -3.12 19.02 -2.23
CA LYS A 128 -4.32 19.55 -1.56
C LYS A 128 -5.06 18.47 -0.75
N ALA A 129 -5.08 17.23 -1.24
CA ALA A 129 -5.68 16.09 -0.55
C ALA A 129 -4.78 15.49 0.56
N GLY A 130 -3.52 15.93 0.68
CA GLY A 130 -2.55 15.38 1.62
C GLY A 130 -1.84 14.10 1.12
N VAL A 131 -2.01 13.75 -0.16
CA VAL A 131 -1.35 12.61 -0.80
C VAL A 131 0.07 13.00 -1.18
N LYS A 132 1.06 12.29 -0.65
CA LYS A 132 2.48 12.64 -0.74
C LYS A 132 3.24 11.91 -1.84
N ASN A 133 2.70 10.81 -2.35
CA ASN A 133 3.31 10.05 -3.44
C ASN A 133 2.30 9.83 -4.56
N LEU A 134 2.77 9.88 -5.80
CA LEU A 134 2.03 9.51 -7.00
C LEU A 134 2.80 8.45 -7.77
N ILE A 135 2.12 7.37 -8.14
CA ILE A 135 2.72 6.29 -8.92
C ILE A 135 3.00 6.72 -10.36
N THR A 136 4.10 6.21 -10.92
CA THR A 136 4.45 6.34 -12.33
C THR A 136 5.10 5.05 -12.87
N PHE A 137 5.24 4.95 -14.18
CA PHE A 137 5.79 3.78 -14.86
C PHE A 137 6.85 4.18 -15.90
N SER A 138 7.71 3.22 -16.25
CA SER A 138 8.63 3.41 -17.38
C SER A 138 7.96 3.18 -18.73
N GLY A 139 7.20 2.11 -18.85
CA GLY A 139 6.70 1.54 -20.10
C GLY A 139 7.51 0.32 -20.55
N ASN A 140 7.07 -0.36 -21.59
CA ASN A 140 7.76 -1.50 -22.18
C ASN A 140 8.91 -1.05 -23.10
N ARG A 141 9.99 -1.86 -23.18
CA ARG A 141 11.16 -1.59 -24.01
C ARG A 141 10.82 -1.47 -25.49
N ASN A 142 10.03 -2.40 -26.03
CA ASN A 142 9.74 -2.49 -27.45
C ASN A 142 11.03 -2.45 -28.32
N GLY A 143 12.05 -3.19 -27.90
CA GLY A 143 13.37 -3.25 -28.54
C GLY A 143 14.32 -2.09 -28.19
N MET A 144 13.93 -1.17 -27.30
CA MET A 144 14.79 -0.07 -26.83
C MET A 144 15.85 -0.59 -25.86
N SER A 145 17.06 -0.06 -25.96
CA SER A 145 18.12 -0.36 -24.98
C SER A 145 17.83 0.28 -23.61
N ASP A 146 18.51 -0.20 -22.57
CA ASP A 146 18.37 0.35 -21.24
C ASP A 146 18.84 1.80 -21.16
N GLU A 147 19.93 2.15 -21.84
CA GLU A 147 20.43 3.53 -21.89
C GLU A 147 19.43 4.46 -22.58
N GLN A 148 18.85 4.02 -23.70
CA GLN A 148 17.85 4.84 -24.40
C GLN A 148 16.59 5.02 -23.54
N GLY A 149 16.16 3.96 -22.82
CA GLY A 149 15.05 4.03 -21.88
C GLY A 149 15.30 5.02 -20.75
N LEU A 150 16.50 4.99 -20.13
CA LEU A 150 16.94 5.94 -19.10
C LEU A 150 16.89 7.38 -19.62
N MET A 151 17.47 7.64 -20.80
CA MET A 151 17.49 8.99 -21.39
C MET A 151 16.10 9.53 -21.69
N ASN A 152 15.21 8.67 -22.21
CA ASN A 152 13.85 9.03 -22.51
C ASN A 152 13.06 9.31 -21.22
N CYS A 153 13.09 8.41 -20.25
CA CYS A 153 12.41 8.61 -18.96
C CYS A 153 12.89 9.87 -18.26
N LYS A 154 14.22 10.09 -18.17
CA LYS A 154 14.79 11.31 -17.60
C LYS A 154 14.21 12.56 -18.25
N LYS A 155 14.20 12.62 -19.59
CA LYS A 155 13.73 13.80 -20.35
C LYS A 155 12.27 14.16 -20.02
N GLY A 156 11.39 13.16 -19.90
CA GLY A 156 9.99 13.37 -19.56
C GLY A 156 9.79 13.74 -18.09
N LEU A 157 10.41 12.97 -17.18
CA LEU A 157 10.29 13.16 -15.73
C LEU A 157 10.82 14.51 -15.26
N GLN A 158 11.97 14.97 -15.77
CA GLN A 158 12.52 16.29 -15.40
C GLN A 158 11.55 17.44 -15.65
N ARG A 159 10.64 17.32 -16.61
CA ARG A 159 9.66 18.37 -16.94
C ARG A 159 8.62 18.57 -15.83
N ILE A 160 8.33 17.56 -15.01
CA ILE A 160 7.34 17.63 -13.91
C ILE A 160 7.98 17.86 -12.54
N MET A 161 9.31 17.76 -12.41
CA MET A 161 9.98 17.83 -11.09
C MET A 161 9.78 19.18 -10.41
N LYS A 162 9.83 20.29 -11.13
CA LYS A 162 9.61 21.62 -10.54
C LYS A 162 8.23 21.74 -9.89
N THR A 163 7.21 21.12 -10.47
CA THR A 163 5.85 21.09 -9.91
C THR A 163 5.80 20.14 -8.71
N ALA A 164 6.42 18.97 -8.80
CA ALA A 164 6.53 18.01 -7.70
C ALA A 164 7.24 18.60 -6.47
N GLU A 165 8.36 19.30 -6.68
CA GLU A 165 9.11 19.99 -5.63
C GLU A 165 8.30 21.11 -4.97
N ARG A 166 7.63 21.95 -5.76
CA ARG A 166 6.80 23.06 -5.27
C ARG A 166 5.68 22.57 -4.36
N HIS A 167 5.09 21.43 -4.69
CA HIS A 167 3.93 20.88 -4.01
C HIS A 167 4.29 19.82 -2.95
N ASP A 168 5.58 19.51 -2.77
CA ASP A 168 6.06 18.48 -1.85
C ASP A 168 5.42 17.10 -2.12
N VAL A 169 5.30 16.72 -3.40
CA VAL A 169 4.77 15.43 -3.84
C VAL A 169 5.85 14.63 -4.55
N THR A 170 6.05 13.39 -4.14
CA THR A 170 7.04 12.48 -4.75
C THR A 170 6.41 11.69 -5.88
N ILE A 171 7.10 11.60 -7.01
CA ILE A 171 6.75 10.75 -8.14
C ILE A 171 7.51 9.43 -7.97
N SER A 172 6.80 8.35 -7.76
CA SER A 172 7.35 7.04 -7.40
C SER A 172 7.21 6.07 -8.58
N MET A 173 8.32 5.74 -9.24
CA MET A 173 8.31 4.78 -10.34
C MET A 173 8.30 3.36 -9.80
N GLU A 174 7.29 2.59 -10.20
CA GLU A 174 7.19 1.20 -9.79
C GLU A 174 8.15 0.31 -10.58
N LEU A 175 8.88 -0.53 -9.82
CA LEU A 175 9.71 -1.60 -10.38
C LEU A 175 8.86 -2.86 -10.53
N LEU A 176 8.78 -3.39 -11.76
CA LEU A 176 7.93 -4.55 -12.08
C LEU A 176 8.75 -5.69 -12.68
N ASN A 177 8.32 -6.94 -12.47
CA ASN A 177 9.01 -8.07 -13.08
C ASN A 177 8.64 -8.24 -14.56
N SER A 178 9.66 -8.34 -15.41
CA SER A 178 9.51 -8.65 -16.83
C SER A 178 9.52 -10.16 -17.13
N LYS A 179 9.89 -11.00 -16.15
CA LYS A 179 9.98 -12.45 -16.31
C LYS A 179 8.61 -13.13 -16.38
N VAL A 180 7.64 -12.68 -15.59
CA VAL A 180 6.36 -13.37 -15.40
C VAL A 180 5.16 -12.50 -15.77
N ASN A 181 5.00 -11.34 -15.11
CA ASN A 181 3.76 -10.57 -15.14
C ASN A 181 3.73 -9.47 -16.21
N HIS A 182 4.85 -8.76 -16.40
CA HIS A 182 4.91 -7.55 -17.22
C HIS A 182 6.01 -7.67 -18.29
N LYS A 183 5.87 -8.65 -19.19
CA LYS A 183 6.85 -8.90 -20.24
C LYS A 183 7.29 -7.61 -20.91
N ASP A 184 8.62 -7.50 -21.11
CA ASP A 184 9.25 -6.36 -21.79
C ASP A 184 9.22 -5.02 -21.01
N TYR A 185 8.76 -4.99 -19.75
CA TYR A 185 8.79 -3.78 -18.94
C TYR A 185 10.24 -3.27 -18.73
N GLN A 186 10.44 -1.94 -18.82
CA GLN A 186 11.79 -1.34 -18.82
C GLN A 186 12.42 -1.26 -17.43
N ALA A 187 11.68 -0.75 -16.43
CA ALA A 187 12.16 -0.57 -15.07
C ALA A 187 11.99 -1.86 -14.25
N ASP A 188 12.68 -2.93 -14.65
CA ASP A 188 12.54 -4.26 -14.07
C ASP A 188 13.69 -4.66 -13.12
N HIS A 189 14.64 -3.74 -12.88
CA HIS A 189 15.77 -3.93 -11.95
C HIS A 189 15.99 -2.70 -11.10
N THR A 190 16.32 -2.90 -9.82
CA THR A 190 16.57 -1.81 -8.86
C THR A 190 17.73 -0.92 -9.28
N GLU A 191 18.81 -1.49 -9.83
CA GLU A 191 19.98 -0.73 -10.30
C GLU A 191 19.60 0.24 -11.44
N TRP A 192 18.77 -0.19 -12.40
CA TRP A 192 18.26 0.68 -13.47
C TRP A 192 17.45 1.85 -12.90
N GLY A 193 16.58 1.56 -11.93
CA GLY A 193 15.78 2.59 -11.26
C GLY A 193 16.64 3.58 -10.46
N ALA A 194 17.66 3.09 -9.74
CA ALA A 194 18.59 3.93 -8.98
C ALA A 194 19.37 4.88 -9.91
N VAL A 195 19.90 4.37 -11.04
CA VAL A 195 20.54 5.21 -12.05
C VAL A 195 19.58 6.27 -12.59
N LEU A 196 18.31 5.93 -12.83
CA LEU A 196 17.31 6.92 -13.26
C LEU A 196 17.08 8.00 -12.21
N CYS A 197 17.03 7.66 -10.91
CA CYS A 197 16.91 8.64 -9.83
C CYS A 197 18.09 9.63 -9.84
N GLU A 198 19.31 9.14 -9.96
CA GLU A 198 20.53 9.98 -10.10
C GLU A 198 20.43 10.90 -11.32
N MET A 199 20.02 10.36 -12.46
CA MET A 199 19.91 11.11 -13.71
C MET A 199 18.81 12.19 -13.69
N VAL A 200 17.68 11.94 -13.03
CA VAL A 200 16.60 12.92 -12.85
C VAL A 200 17.07 14.04 -11.92
N GLY A 201 17.80 13.71 -10.87
CA GLY A 201 18.48 14.66 -9.99
C GLY A 201 17.53 15.45 -9.08
N SER A 202 16.38 14.89 -8.71
CA SER A 202 15.42 15.50 -7.80
C SER A 202 15.02 14.54 -6.69
N ASP A 203 14.96 15.01 -5.44
CA ASP A 203 14.47 14.23 -4.31
C ASP A 203 12.97 13.91 -4.41
N LYS A 204 12.26 14.52 -5.36
CA LYS A 204 10.85 14.23 -5.65
C LYS A 204 10.65 13.21 -6.76
N PHE A 205 11.70 12.54 -7.20
CA PHE A 205 11.62 11.34 -8.01
C PHE A 205 12.29 10.18 -7.27
N LYS A 206 11.54 9.15 -6.98
CA LYS A 206 11.97 7.96 -6.24
C LYS A 206 11.37 6.69 -6.88
N LEU A 207 11.66 5.56 -6.27
CA LEU A 207 11.16 4.25 -6.66
C LEU A 207 10.06 3.77 -5.71
N LEU A 208 9.10 3.06 -6.25
CA LEU A 208 8.27 2.13 -5.53
C LEU A 208 8.92 0.75 -5.69
N TYR A 209 9.37 0.17 -4.58
CA TYR A 209 9.98 -1.14 -4.54
C TYR A 209 8.90 -2.19 -4.22
N ASP A 210 8.39 -2.86 -5.25
CA ASP A 210 7.49 -3.99 -5.04
C ASP A 210 8.32 -5.25 -4.76
N ILE A 211 8.23 -5.74 -3.53
CA ILE A 211 9.00 -6.88 -3.03
C ILE A 211 8.67 -8.15 -3.81
N TYR A 212 7.39 -8.35 -4.20
CA TYR A 212 6.99 -9.48 -5.03
C TYR A 212 7.71 -9.45 -6.39
N HIS A 213 7.70 -8.29 -7.04
CA HIS A 213 8.33 -8.16 -8.35
C HIS A 213 9.85 -8.30 -8.28
N MET A 214 10.49 -7.70 -7.29
CA MET A 214 11.95 -7.71 -7.19
C MET A 214 12.48 -9.05 -6.68
N GLN A 215 11.73 -9.81 -5.89
CA GLN A 215 12.09 -11.20 -5.58
C GLN A 215 12.17 -12.06 -6.85
N ILE A 216 11.21 -11.92 -7.76
CA ILE A 216 11.18 -12.67 -9.04
C ILE A 216 12.35 -12.25 -9.95
N MET A 217 12.68 -10.96 -9.98
CA MET A 217 13.74 -10.44 -10.86
C MET A 217 15.13 -10.63 -10.31
N GLU A 218 15.36 -10.26 -9.06
CA GLU A 218 16.70 -10.08 -8.50
C GLU A 218 16.97 -11.02 -7.32
N GLY A 219 15.96 -11.32 -6.49
CA GLY A 219 16.18 -11.97 -5.20
C GLY A 219 16.94 -11.08 -4.24
N ASP A 220 17.55 -11.66 -3.19
CA ASP A 220 18.40 -10.96 -2.18
C ASP A 220 17.81 -9.61 -1.71
N VAL A 221 16.48 -9.60 -1.48
CA VAL A 221 15.64 -8.41 -1.25
C VAL A 221 16.21 -7.53 -0.12
N ILE A 222 16.61 -8.13 1.01
CA ILE A 222 17.11 -7.36 2.16
C ILE A 222 18.41 -6.61 1.84
N ALA A 223 19.36 -7.24 1.15
CA ALA A 223 20.61 -6.60 0.76
C ALA A 223 20.37 -5.49 -0.26
N THR A 224 19.49 -5.74 -1.23
CA THR A 224 19.08 -4.76 -2.25
C THR A 224 18.42 -3.54 -1.62
N ILE A 225 17.49 -3.72 -0.68
CA ILE A 225 16.86 -2.62 0.07
C ILE A 225 17.91 -1.82 0.85
N LYS A 226 18.79 -2.47 1.62
CA LYS A 226 19.84 -1.80 2.40
C LYS A 226 20.81 -0.99 1.53
N LYS A 227 21.11 -1.45 0.33
CA LYS A 227 21.96 -0.75 -0.63
C LYS A 227 21.29 0.49 -1.23
N ASN A 228 19.97 0.40 -1.50
CA ASN A 228 19.26 1.36 -2.35
C ASN A 228 18.16 2.17 -1.64
N TYR A 229 18.01 2.07 -0.31
CA TYR A 229 16.90 2.68 0.44
C TYR A 229 16.74 4.19 0.17
N GLN A 230 17.82 4.92 -0.10
CA GLN A 230 17.78 6.36 -0.40
C GLN A 230 17.00 6.71 -1.67
N TYR A 231 16.83 5.74 -2.58
CA TYR A 231 16.07 5.89 -3.81
C TYR A 231 14.62 5.43 -3.66
N ILE A 232 14.23 4.79 -2.56
CA ILE A 232 12.93 4.15 -2.39
C ILE A 232 12.03 5.01 -1.51
N SER A 233 10.85 5.37 -2.03
CA SER A 233 9.84 6.15 -1.32
C SER A 233 8.65 5.33 -0.84
N HIS A 234 8.46 4.11 -1.38
CA HIS A 234 7.32 3.25 -1.05
C HIS A 234 7.64 1.77 -1.28
N TYR A 235 6.96 0.90 -0.54
CA TYR A 235 7.13 -0.55 -0.62
C TYR A 235 5.79 -1.26 -0.78
N HIS A 236 5.72 -2.22 -1.72
CA HIS A 236 4.60 -3.15 -1.85
C HIS A 236 4.98 -4.57 -1.45
N THR A 237 3.99 -5.33 -0.97
CA THR A 237 4.13 -6.75 -0.58
C THR A 237 3.33 -7.65 -1.51
N GLY A 238 3.72 -8.91 -1.60
CA GLY A 238 2.96 -9.97 -2.27
C GLY A 238 3.67 -11.31 -2.13
N GLY A 239 2.92 -12.40 -1.95
CA GLY A 239 3.49 -13.74 -1.80
C GLY A 239 4.14 -14.25 -3.08
N VAL A 240 5.36 -14.78 -2.99
CA VAL A 240 6.07 -15.40 -4.12
C VAL A 240 6.12 -16.91 -3.90
N PRO A 241 5.69 -17.74 -4.87
CA PRO A 241 5.07 -17.37 -6.15
C PRO A 241 3.59 -16.97 -6.01
N GLY A 242 3.00 -16.38 -7.06
CA GLY A 242 1.56 -16.26 -7.26
C GLY A 242 0.92 -14.95 -6.83
N ARG A 243 1.64 -14.06 -6.11
CA ARG A 243 1.15 -12.76 -5.62
C ARG A 243 -0.06 -12.86 -4.67
N ASN A 244 -0.17 -14.00 -3.96
CA ASN A 244 -1.21 -14.22 -2.97
C ASN A 244 -0.76 -13.79 -1.56
N GLU A 245 -1.38 -14.35 -0.50
CA GLU A 245 -1.07 -14.06 0.90
C GLU A 245 0.44 -14.14 1.19
N ILE A 246 0.88 -13.37 2.21
CA ILE A 246 2.31 -13.26 2.57
C ILE A 246 2.70 -14.11 3.79
N ASP A 247 1.90 -15.12 4.11
CA ASP A 247 2.13 -16.05 5.22
C ASP A 247 3.15 -17.15 4.89
N GLU A 248 3.11 -18.26 5.62
CA GLU A 248 4.03 -19.40 5.48
C GLU A 248 3.85 -20.21 4.18
N THR A 249 2.87 -19.89 3.34
CA THR A 249 2.62 -20.59 2.08
C THR A 249 3.46 -20.09 0.91
N GLN A 250 4.35 -19.11 1.15
CA GLN A 250 5.21 -18.46 0.16
C GLN A 250 6.67 -18.38 0.65
N GLU A 251 7.60 -17.95 -0.20
CA GLU A 251 9.04 -18.11 0.04
C GLU A 251 9.72 -16.96 0.80
N LEU A 252 9.06 -15.79 0.99
CA LEU A 252 9.65 -14.60 1.61
C LEU A 252 9.39 -14.53 3.11
N GLN A 253 10.39 -14.09 3.88
CA GLN A 253 10.21 -13.83 5.31
C GLN A 253 9.90 -12.34 5.55
N TYR A 254 8.63 -11.97 5.45
CA TYR A 254 8.20 -10.57 5.50
C TYR A 254 8.55 -9.86 6.80
N ALA A 255 8.50 -10.50 7.96
CA ALA A 255 8.91 -9.89 9.22
C ALA A 255 10.37 -9.41 9.20
N ALA A 256 11.28 -10.19 8.58
CA ALA A 256 12.69 -9.80 8.44
C ALA A 256 12.87 -8.69 7.41
N ILE A 257 12.12 -8.73 6.31
CA ILE A 257 12.16 -7.69 5.27
C ILE A 257 11.67 -6.36 5.84
N VAL A 258 10.52 -6.33 6.53
CA VAL A 258 9.96 -5.10 7.12
C VAL A 258 10.89 -4.57 8.22
N ARG A 259 11.53 -5.44 9.01
CA ARG A 259 12.58 -5.04 9.95
C ARG A 259 13.73 -4.33 9.24
N ALA A 260 14.21 -4.87 8.14
CA ALA A 260 15.29 -4.26 7.35
C ALA A 260 14.87 -2.90 6.78
N ILE A 261 13.62 -2.76 6.31
CA ILE A 261 13.06 -1.47 5.87
C ILE A 261 13.01 -0.47 7.03
N TYR A 262 12.47 -0.86 8.19
CA TYR A 262 12.40 -0.01 9.38
C TYR A 262 13.78 0.48 9.82
N ASP A 263 14.78 -0.39 9.82
CA ASP A 263 16.15 -0.09 10.25
C ASP A 263 16.86 0.92 9.32
N THR A 264 16.37 1.15 8.09
CA THR A 264 16.85 2.25 7.22
C THR A 264 16.39 3.63 7.67
N GLY A 265 15.48 3.70 8.66
CA GLY A 265 14.85 4.94 9.10
C GLY A 265 13.58 5.29 8.31
N TYR A 266 13.08 4.39 7.47
CA TYR A 266 11.85 4.60 6.69
C TYR A 266 10.65 4.92 7.59
N LYS A 267 9.86 5.94 7.19
CA LYS A 267 8.67 6.44 7.92
C LYS A 267 7.39 6.42 7.09
N GLY A 268 7.47 5.87 5.88
CA GLY A 268 6.31 5.73 5.00
C GLY A 268 5.46 4.51 5.32
N PHE A 269 4.69 4.08 4.34
CA PHE A 269 3.75 2.97 4.47
C PHE A 269 4.31 1.68 3.86
N ILE A 270 3.87 0.54 4.40
CA ILE A 270 3.98 -0.77 3.76
C ILE A 270 2.63 -1.07 3.13
N GLY A 271 2.59 -1.08 1.81
CA GLY A 271 1.38 -1.33 1.02
C GLY A 271 1.16 -2.81 0.77
N GLN A 272 0.03 -3.35 1.24
CA GLN A 272 -0.34 -4.73 0.98
C GLN A 272 -0.92 -4.85 -0.43
N GLU A 273 -0.15 -5.42 -1.36
CA GLU A 273 -0.52 -5.57 -2.78
C GLU A 273 -0.62 -7.04 -3.21
N PHE A 274 -0.81 -7.93 -2.28
CA PHE A 274 -1.14 -9.30 -2.61
C PHE A 274 -2.61 -9.44 -3.04
N VAL A 275 -2.90 -10.41 -3.89
CA VAL A 275 -4.27 -10.76 -4.31
C VAL A 275 -4.78 -11.86 -3.38
N PRO A 276 -5.73 -11.58 -2.45
CA PRO A 276 -6.22 -12.60 -1.54
C PRO A 276 -6.82 -13.80 -2.29
N ALA A 277 -6.26 -14.99 -2.08
CA ALA A 277 -6.79 -16.23 -2.64
C ALA A 277 -7.88 -16.84 -1.73
N ARG A 278 -7.90 -16.47 -0.45
CA ARG A 278 -8.89 -16.96 0.51
C ARG A 278 -10.23 -16.24 0.35
N LYS A 279 -11.30 -16.94 0.77
CA LYS A 279 -12.67 -16.39 0.70
C LYS A 279 -12.82 -15.14 1.57
N ASP A 280 -12.26 -15.15 2.77
CA ASP A 280 -12.27 -14.00 3.68
C ASP A 280 -11.04 -13.12 3.41
N LYS A 281 -11.20 -12.16 2.50
CA LYS A 281 -10.14 -11.23 2.09
C LYS A 281 -9.70 -10.31 3.22
N MET A 282 -10.61 -9.94 4.11
CA MET A 282 -10.28 -9.05 5.22
C MET A 282 -9.47 -9.77 6.29
N ALA A 283 -9.74 -11.05 6.55
CA ALA A 283 -8.91 -11.89 7.42
C ALA A 283 -7.50 -12.08 6.83
N SER A 284 -7.37 -12.24 5.51
CA SER A 284 -6.06 -12.27 4.84
C SER A 284 -5.29 -10.95 5.01
N LEU A 285 -5.98 -9.81 4.88
CA LEU A 285 -5.37 -8.49 5.09
C LEU A 285 -4.93 -8.29 6.55
N GLU A 286 -5.78 -8.67 7.49
CA GLU A 286 -5.46 -8.61 8.92
C GLU A 286 -4.23 -9.46 9.27
N GLN A 287 -4.14 -10.67 8.72
CA GLN A 287 -2.98 -11.53 8.89
C GLN A 287 -1.70 -10.90 8.32
N ALA A 288 -1.77 -10.32 7.13
CA ALA A 288 -0.63 -9.65 6.50
C ALA A 288 -0.14 -8.45 7.31
N VAL A 289 -1.05 -7.65 7.84
CA VAL A 289 -0.72 -6.54 8.75
C VAL A 289 0.00 -7.06 10.00
N LYS A 290 -0.49 -8.13 10.64
CA LYS A 290 0.17 -8.75 11.81
C LYS A 290 1.58 -9.26 11.50
N ILE A 291 1.79 -9.86 10.32
CA ILE A 291 3.12 -10.34 9.87
C ILE A 291 4.10 -9.16 9.70
N CYS A 292 3.62 -8.04 9.19
CA CYS A 292 4.43 -6.84 8.96
C CYS A 292 4.56 -5.93 10.20
N ASP A 293 3.80 -6.16 11.26
CA ASP A 293 3.85 -5.36 12.49
C ASP A 293 4.99 -5.85 13.41
N ILE A 294 6.14 -5.19 13.36
CA ILE A 294 7.44 -5.61 13.93
C ILE A 294 7.76 -4.96 15.29
#